data_98283948f99a8b1948846d279255851f
#
_entry.id   98283948f99a8b1948846d279255851f
#
_cell.length_a   1.000
_cell.length_b   1.000
_cell.length_c   1.000
_cell.angle_alpha   90.00
_cell.angle_beta   90.00
_cell.angle_gamma   90.00
#
_symmetry.space_group_name_H-M   'P 1'
#
loop_
_entity.id
_entity.type
_entity.pdbx_description
1 polymer ?
#
loop_
_entity_poly.entity_id
_entity_poly.type
_entity_poly.pdbx_seq_one_letter_code
_entity_poly.pdbx_strand_id
1 'polypeptide(L)'
;NGTVRLKYDKQLLPTYNIFDERRHFEPGPDVAKVLRIGGTQVGLLVCEDGWNDHGADYATNPFERLRDAAPDLVISINASPSHVGKREQRHQIFGGSSRRHGLPILYVNQVGGHDQVVYDGASFAAEPEAGIVFEAPRFVEDVRTLRFDNGHFLTAERQAPARVPAEGLPTMEFYRQQILLGLKDYARRCGFKQVVVGSSGGIDSALTLALAAQALGPENVVGVTMPSRYSSSGSVDASGALGQNHGVKLPPHPMAELVAGYAQQFEGSFGQPLQGLPLENLQARIRGTVLMEYSNAFGHLLLTTGNKSEISVGYCTLYGDTNGGLGLIGDLYKTEVFALSRHVNEQAGRELIPQAIIDKEPSAELAPGQRDVDSLPPYPVLDEVLKLLIEGERLSPPELAAAQAFVTQLQTDDAGRALVQRVRLMVARNEYKRRQAPPILRVRPRAFGSGRQMPIAARYV
;
A
#
# COMPACT_ATOMS: atom_id res chain seq x y z
N ASN A 1 22.32 -5.19 -34.39
CA ASN A 1 22.13 -4.82 -35.80
C ASN A 1 21.02 -3.80 -36.05
N GLY A 2 20.24 -3.42 -35.02
CA GLY A 2 19.22 -2.35 -35.10
C GLY A 2 17.98 -2.68 -35.98
N THR A 3 17.79 -3.91 -36.40
CA THR A 3 16.61 -4.30 -37.18
C THR A 3 15.49 -4.81 -36.28
N VAL A 4 14.30 -4.18 -36.35
CA VAL A 4 13.09 -4.70 -35.69
C VAL A 4 12.68 -6.00 -36.36
N ARG A 5 12.65 -7.09 -35.59
CA ARG A 5 12.28 -8.42 -36.05
C ARG A 5 10.81 -8.75 -35.85
N LEU A 6 10.22 -8.23 -34.77
CA LEU A 6 8.82 -8.44 -34.44
C LEU A 6 8.29 -7.20 -33.74
N LYS A 7 7.03 -6.85 -34.00
CA LYS A 7 6.25 -5.89 -33.26
C LYS A 7 5.12 -6.64 -32.57
N TYR A 8 4.98 -6.45 -31.25
CA TYR A 8 3.89 -6.97 -30.47
C TYR A 8 2.98 -5.82 -30.03
N ASP A 9 1.72 -5.90 -30.35
CA ASP A 9 0.69 -5.00 -29.86
C ASP A 9 -0.12 -5.77 -28.80
N LYS A 10 -0.17 -5.23 -27.58
CA LYS A 10 -0.89 -5.82 -26.43
C LYS A 10 -2.35 -6.04 -26.79
N GLN A 11 -2.88 -7.24 -26.50
CA GLN A 11 -4.22 -7.66 -26.92
C GLN A 11 -5.27 -7.33 -25.86
N LEU A 12 -4.94 -7.52 -24.58
CA LEU A 12 -5.85 -7.29 -23.46
C LEU A 12 -5.48 -6.00 -22.75
N LEU A 13 -6.38 -5.02 -22.77
CA LEU A 13 -6.18 -3.69 -22.20
C LEU A 13 -7.03 -3.52 -20.95
N PRO A 14 -6.46 -3.64 -19.74
CA PRO A 14 -7.21 -3.51 -18.50
C PRO A 14 -7.76 -2.10 -18.30
N THR A 15 -9.02 -2.02 -17.87
CA THR A 15 -9.72 -0.78 -17.55
C THR A 15 -10.50 -0.98 -16.24
N TYR A 16 -9.80 -1.44 -15.22
CA TYR A 16 -10.34 -1.70 -13.89
C TYR A 16 -9.31 -1.31 -12.82
N ASN A 17 -9.79 -0.98 -11.64
CA ASN A 17 -8.99 -0.60 -10.49
C ASN A 17 -8.10 0.63 -10.80
N ILE A 18 -6.79 0.42 -10.97
CA ILE A 18 -5.78 1.46 -11.26
C ILE A 18 -5.45 1.56 -12.76
N PHE A 19 -6.03 0.72 -13.59
CA PHE A 19 -5.73 0.66 -15.01
C PHE A 19 -6.77 1.39 -15.84
N ASP A 20 -6.31 2.13 -16.84
CA ASP A 20 -7.13 2.90 -17.79
C ASP A 20 -6.69 2.71 -19.25
N GLU A 21 -6.03 1.58 -19.56
CA GLU A 21 -5.35 1.40 -20.86
C GLU A 21 -6.30 1.51 -22.05
N ARG A 22 -7.51 0.95 -21.95
CA ARG A 22 -8.51 0.99 -23.03
C ARG A 22 -8.97 2.41 -23.38
N ARG A 23 -8.80 3.38 -22.51
CA ARG A 23 -9.11 4.79 -22.79
C ARG A 23 -8.09 5.45 -23.70
N HIS A 24 -6.87 4.90 -23.76
CA HIS A 24 -5.74 5.51 -24.45
C HIS A 24 -5.23 4.68 -25.62
N PHE A 25 -5.51 3.37 -25.65
CA PHE A 25 -4.99 2.45 -26.64
C PHE A 25 -6.07 1.56 -27.24
N GLU A 26 -5.83 1.13 -28.48
CA GLU A 26 -6.61 0.06 -29.12
C GLU A 26 -5.93 -1.29 -28.91
N PRO A 27 -6.69 -2.39 -28.74
CA PRO A 27 -6.12 -3.72 -28.62
C PRO A 27 -5.39 -4.14 -29.89
N GLY A 28 -4.30 -4.87 -29.72
CA GLY A 28 -3.65 -5.56 -30.82
C GLY A 28 -4.56 -6.63 -31.45
N PRO A 29 -4.21 -7.10 -32.65
CA PRO A 29 -4.96 -8.14 -33.32
C PRO A 29 -4.90 -9.47 -32.54
N ASP A 30 -5.98 -10.24 -32.58
CA ASP A 30 -6.11 -11.56 -31.96
C ASP A 30 -5.29 -12.62 -32.71
N VAL A 31 -3.96 -12.53 -32.65
CA VAL A 31 -3.03 -13.45 -33.29
C VAL A 31 -1.84 -13.75 -32.38
N ALA A 32 -1.36 -14.98 -32.39
CA ALA A 32 -0.11 -15.34 -31.75
C ALA A 32 1.07 -14.60 -32.38
N LYS A 33 1.97 -14.12 -31.53
CA LYS A 33 3.25 -13.54 -31.96
C LYS A 33 4.39 -14.46 -31.52
N VAL A 34 5.07 -15.08 -32.49
CA VAL A 34 6.18 -15.97 -32.25
C VAL A 34 7.41 -15.44 -32.96
N LEU A 35 8.54 -15.41 -32.23
CA LEU A 35 9.84 -14.98 -32.72
C LEU A 35 10.83 -16.14 -32.66
N ARG A 36 11.53 -16.43 -33.75
CA ARG A 36 12.62 -17.40 -33.76
C ARG A 36 13.92 -16.77 -33.30
N ILE A 37 14.48 -17.27 -32.20
CA ILE A 37 15.76 -16.85 -31.62
C ILE A 37 16.69 -18.08 -31.63
N GLY A 38 17.71 -18.07 -32.50
CA GLY A 38 18.51 -19.29 -32.76
C GLY A 38 17.65 -20.44 -33.29
N GLY A 39 17.64 -21.55 -32.57
CA GLY A 39 16.79 -22.71 -32.88
C GLY A 39 15.42 -22.70 -32.23
N THR A 40 15.16 -21.79 -31.25
CA THR A 40 14.00 -21.78 -30.38
C THR A 40 12.90 -20.85 -30.89
N GLN A 41 11.66 -21.32 -30.90
CA GLN A 41 10.49 -20.52 -31.19
C GLN A 41 9.95 -19.93 -29.88
N VAL A 42 9.94 -18.60 -29.75
CA VAL A 42 9.55 -17.85 -28.54
C VAL A 42 8.23 -17.17 -28.79
N GLY A 43 7.19 -17.58 -28.05
CA GLY A 43 5.91 -16.88 -27.96
C GLY A 43 5.99 -15.70 -27.03
N LEU A 44 5.26 -14.62 -27.33
CA LEU A 44 5.29 -13.38 -26.54
C LEU A 44 3.92 -13.07 -25.97
N LEU A 45 3.90 -12.57 -24.72
CA LEU A 45 2.75 -11.98 -24.04
C LEU A 45 3.17 -10.69 -23.33
N VAL A 46 2.25 -9.76 -23.19
CA VAL A 46 2.47 -8.53 -22.43
C VAL A 46 1.41 -8.40 -21.32
N CYS A 47 1.86 -8.60 -20.10
CA CYS A 47 1.14 -8.37 -18.85
C CYS A 47 -0.28 -8.99 -18.85
N GLU A 48 -1.34 -8.19 -19.03
CA GLU A 48 -2.74 -8.62 -18.99
C GLU A 48 -3.05 -9.77 -19.95
N ASP A 49 -2.33 -9.90 -21.04
CA ASP A 49 -2.52 -10.99 -22.01
C ASP A 49 -2.40 -12.39 -21.38
N GLY A 50 -1.65 -12.52 -20.29
CA GLY A 50 -1.50 -13.77 -19.54
C GLY A 50 -2.55 -13.99 -18.44
N TRP A 51 -3.47 -13.05 -18.21
CA TRP A 51 -4.41 -13.13 -17.07
C TRP A 51 -5.77 -13.72 -17.41
N ASN A 52 -6.15 -13.78 -18.69
CA ASN A 52 -7.46 -14.26 -19.16
C ASN A 52 -7.49 -15.74 -19.59
N ASP A 53 -6.63 -16.57 -19.04
CA ASP A 53 -6.56 -17.97 -19.47
C ASP A 53 -7.82 -18.81 -19.14
N HIS A 54 -8.69 -18.30 -18.28
CA HIS A 54 -10.01 -18.88 -18.01
C HIS A 54 -11.11 -18.34 -18.93
N GLY A 55 -10.82 -17.37 -19.82
CA GLY A 55 -11.77 -16.81 -20.77
C GLY A 55 -12.92 -16.05 -20.18
N ALA A 56 -12.84 -15.64 -18.88
CA ALA A 56 -13.96 -15.04 -18.15
C ALA A 56 -14.06 -13.51 -18.29
N ASP A 57 -12.91 -12.82 -18.42
CA ASP A 57 -12.85 -11.36 -18.35
C ASP A 57 -12.82 -10.70 -19.74
N TYR A 58 -12.30 -11.40 -20.75
CA TYR A 58 -12.17 -10.91 -22.13
C TYR A 58 -12.61 -11.99 -23.12
N ALA A 59 -13.10 -11.56 -24.29
CA ALA A 59 -13.50 -12.47 -25.37
C ALA A 59 -12.32 -13.22 -26.01
N THR A 60 -11.10 -12.66 -25.91
CA THR A 60 -9.85 -13.20 -26.48
C THR A 60 -9.05 -13.90 -25.40
N ASN A 61 -8.51 -15.10 -25.73
CA ASN A 61 -7.55 -15.81 -24.88
C ASN A 61 -6.20 -15.96 -25.62
N PRO A 62 -5.20 -15.10 -25.33
CA PRO A 62 -3.90 -15.17 -26.00
C PRO A 62 -3.13 -16.47 -25.75
N PHE A 63 -3.32 -17.17 -24.64
CA PHE A 63 -2.71 -18.47 -24.39
C PHE A 63 -3.20 -19.56 -25.36
N GLU A 64 -4.47 -19.58 -25.71
CA GLU A 64 -5.00 -20.52 -26.70
C GLU A 64 -4.37 -20.29 -28.07
N ARG A 65 -4.18 -19.03 -28.48
CA ARG A 65 -3.50 -18.70 -29.74
C ARG A 65 -2.04 -19.12 -29.73
N LEU A 66 -1.35 -19.00 -28.59
CA LEU A 66 0.03 -19.47 -28.46
C LEU A 66 0.11 -21.00 -28.48
N ARG A 67 -0.80 -21.71 -27.82
CA ARG A 67 -0.88 -23.17 -27.88
C ARG A 67 -0.98 -23.64 -29.33
N ASP A 68 -1.86 -23.02 -30.13
CA ASP A 68 -2.08 -23.41 -31.54
C ASP A 68 -0.85 -23.08 -32.41
N ALA A 69 -0.07 -22.05 -32.04
CA ALA A 69 1.19 -21.71 -32.71
C ALA A 69 2.37 -22.55 -32.23
N ALA A 70 2.21 -23.34 -31.16
CA ALA A 70 3.16 -24.29 -30.58
C ALA A 70 4.60 -23.75 -30.43
N PRO A 71 4.86 -22.65 -29.73
CA PRO A 71 6.21 -22.19 -29.44
C PRO A 71 6.90 -23.14 -28.44
N ASP A 72 8.24 -23.16 -28.47
CA ASP A 72 9.03 -23.91 -27.49
C ASP A 72 9.02 -23.29 -26.12
N LEU A 73 8.85 -21.96 -26.03
CA LEU A 73 8.91 -21.12 -24.81
C LEU A 73 7.99 -19.93 -24.97
N VAL A 74 7.33 -19.52 -23.87
CA VAL A 74 6.60 -18.26 -23.79
C VAL A 74 7.33 -17.28 -22.86
N ILE A 75 7.56 -16.05 -23.34
CA ILE A 75 8.06 -14.95 -22.52
C ILE A 75 6.91 -13.96 -22.29
N SER A 76 6.56 -13.74 -21.02
CA SER A 76 5.59 -12.74 -20.60
C SER A 76 6.31 -11.56 -19.94
N ILE A 77 6.18 -10.36 -20.53
CA ILE A 77 6.79 -9.11 -20.03
C ILE A 77 5.73 -8.35 -19.26
N ASN A 78 6.00 -8.04 -17.99
CA ASN A 78 5.00 -7.57 -17.06
C ASN A 78 5.41 -6.31 -16.29
N ALA A 79 4.42 -5.45 -16.04
CA ALA A 79 4.40 -4.41 -15.04
C ALA A 79 3.18 -4.70 -14.12
N SER A 80 3.26 -5.80 -13.38
CA SER A 80 2.17 -6.28 -12.54
C SER A 80 2.32 -5.70 -11.14
N PRO A 81 1.40 -4.80 -10.69
CA PRO A 81 1.48 -4.19 -9.37
C PRO A 81 1.38 -5.21 -8.25
N SER A 82 2.15 -4.98 -7.21
CA SER A 82 2.22 -5.84 -6.04
C SER A 82 1.21 -5.43 -4.97
N HIS A 83 0.73 -6.41 -4.26
CA HIS A 83 -0.01 -6.32 -2.99
C HIS A 83 0.10 -7.67 -2.27
N VAL A 84 -0.30 -7.73 -1.00
CA VAL A 84 -0.30 -8.99 -0.26
C VAL A 84 -1.07 -10.08 -1.01
N GLY A 85 -0.48 -11.28 -1.14
CA GLY A 85 -1.05 -12.42 -1.88
C GLY A 85 -0.88 -12.38 -3.41
N LYS A 86 -0.31 -11.30 -3.99
CA LYS A 86 -0.19 -11.18 -5.46
C LYS A 86 0.84 -12.15 -6.07
N ARG A 87 1.90 -12.48 -5.33
CA ARG A 87 2.89 -13.49 -5.76
C ARG A 87 2.23 -14.86 -5.99
N GLU A 88 1.49 -15.30 -5.00
CA GLU A 88 0.78 -16.58 -5.02
C GLU A 88 -0.24 -16.62 -6.16
N GLN A 89 -0.95 -15.53 -6.39
CA GLN A 89 -1.88 -15.40 -7.51
C GLN A 89 -1.16 -15.51 -8.87
N ARG A 90 0.01 -14.87 -9.03
CA ARG A 90 0.82 -14.98 -10.26
C ARG A 90 1.27 -16.43 -10.48
N HIS A 91 1.80 -17.09 -9.46
CA HIS A 91 2.24 -18.48 -9.52
C HIS A 91 1.10 -19.42 -9.89
N GLN A 92 -0.08 -19.23 -9.28
CA GLN A 92 -1.26 -20.04 -9.58
C GLN A 92 -1.72 -19.87 -11.03
N ILE A 93 -1.81 -18.64 -11.52
CA ILE A 93 -2.28 -18.37 -12.90
C ILE A 93 -1.27 -18.88 -13.92
N PHE A 94 -0.03 -18.41 -13.88
CA PHE A 94 0.95 -18.73 -14.91
C PHE A 94 1.47 -20.17 -14.81
N GLY A 95 1.62 -20.72 -13.60
CA GLY A 95 1.90 -22.14 -13.41
C GLY A 95 0.76 -23.04 -13.86
N GLY A 96 -0.48 -22.59 -13.63
CA GLY A 96 -1.69 -23.27 -14.17
C GLY A 96 -1.77 -23.23 -15.68
N SER A 97 -1.48 -22.08 -16.30
CA SER A 97 -1.45 -21.91 -17.76
C SER A 97 -0.33 -22.72 -18.40
N SER A 98 0.88 -22.73 -17.79
CA SER A 98 1.98 -23.58 -18.24
C SER A 98 1.56 -25.05 -18.33
N ARG A 99 0.94 -25.56 -17.28
CA ARG A 99 0.46 -26.96 -17.23
C ARG A 99 -0.66 -27.21 -18.24
N ARG A 100 -1.65 -26.31 -18.34
CA ARG A 100 -2.84 -26.48 -19.21
C ARG A 100 -2.45 -26.51 -20.68
N HIS A 101 -1.51 -25.68 -21.10
CA HIS A 101 -1.12 -25.52 -22.50
C HIS A 101 0.13 -26.30 -22.85
N GLY A 102 0.82 -26.95 -21.91
CA GLY A 102 2.08 -27.65 -22.13
C GLY A 102 3.23 -26.72 -22.51
N LEU A 103 3.19 -25.44 -22.11
CA LEU A 103 4.14 -24.42 -22.53
C LEU A 103 5.02 -23.97 -21.36
N PRO A 104 6.35 -24.09 -21.45
CA PRO A 104 7.24 -23.42 -20.49
C PRO A 104 7.07 -21.89 -20.55
N ILE A 105 7.03 -21.23 -19.41
CA ILE A 105 6.78 -19.78 -19.32
C ILE A 105 7.89 -19.10 -18.54
N LEU A 106 8.49 -18.06 -19.12
CA LEU A 106 9.35 -17.11 -18.43
C LEU A 106 8.55 -15.83 -18.18
N TYR A 107 8.22 -15.58 -16.91
CA TYR A 107 7.52 -14.39 -16.46
C TYR A 107 8.55 -13.36 -15.99
N VAL A 108 8.66 -12.24 -16.67
CA VAL A 108 9.57 -11.14 -16.33
C VAL A 108 8.76 -9.97 -15.82
N ASN A 109 9.02 -9.49 -14.58
CA ASN A 109 8.27 -8.43 -13.94
C ASN A 109 9.14 -7.24 -13.61
N GLN A 110 8.55 -6.05 -13.68
CA GLN A 110 9.15 -4.79 -13.28
C GLN A 110 9.45 -4.75 -11.78
N VAL A 111 10.47 -3.98 -11.40
CA VAL A 111 10.79 -3.59 -10.01
C VAL A 111 10.70 -2.08 -9.89
N GLY A 112 10.20 -1.60 -8.78
CA GLY A 112 10.20 -0.18 -8.42
C GLY A 112 8.83 0.38 -8.07
N GLY A 113 8.82 1.59 -7.47
CA GLY A 113 7.62 2.34 -7.13
C GLY A 113 7.23 3.32 -8.23
N HIS A 114 5.93 3.48 -8.46
CA HIS A 114 5.36 4.49 -9.33
C HIS A 114 4.01 4.95 -8.77
N ASP A 115 3.91 6.22 -8.36
CA ASP A 115 2.74 6.79 -7.69
C ASP A 115 2.32 5.94 -6.47
N GLN A 116 1.10 5.40 -6.47
CA GLN A 116 0.55 4.59 -5.39
C GLN A 116 0.97 3.11 -5.45
N VAL A 117 1.55 2.66 -6.56
CA VAL A 117 1.82 1.24 -6.81
C VAL A 117 3.30 0.92 -6.74
N VAL A 118 3.59 -0.30 -6.32
CA VAL A 118 4.94 -0.86 -6.28
C VAL A 118 4.95 -2.14 -7.09
N TYR A 119 5.99 -2.33 -7.87
CA TYR A 119 6.29 -3.55 -8.61
C TYR A 119 7.41 -4.26 -7.87
N ASP A 120 7.14 -5.48 -7.45
CA ASP A 120 8.03 -6.22 -6.55
C ASP A 120 9.04 -7.13 -7.25
N GLY A 121 9.11 -7.10 -8.59
CA GLY A 121 9.93 -8.04 -9.33
C GLY A 121 9.38 -9.45 -9.22
N ALA A 122 10.08 -10.34 -8.51
CA ALA A 122 9.70 -11.74 -8.39
C ALA A 122 9.47 -12.37 -9.78
N SER A 123 10.35 -12.08 -10.75
CA SER A 123 10.33 -12.74 -12.05
C SER A 123 10.56 -14.23 -11.86
N PHE A 124 9.86 -15.09 -12.61
CA PHE A 124 9.93 -16.52 -12.39
C PHE A 124 9.86 -17.32 -13.69
N ALA A 125 10.26 -18.59 -13.61
CA ALA A 125 10.08 -19.57 -14.67
C ALA A 125 9.14 -20.68 -14.21
N ALA A 126 8.21 -21.07 -15.09
CA ALA A 126 7.27 -22.17 -14.88
C ALA A 126 7.42 -23.22 -15.96
N GLU A 127 7.39 -24.50 -15.56
CA GLU A 127 7.37 -25.66 -16.44
C GLU A 127 6.06 -26.43 -16.31
N PRO A 128 5.57 -27.06 -17.37
CA PRO A 128 4.26 -27.74 -17.35
C PRO A 128 4.09 -28.79 -16.26
N GLU A 129 5.12 -29.59 -15.99
CA GLU A 129 5.06 -30.68 -15.00
C GLU A 129 5.61 -30.25 -13.63
N ALA A 130 6.71 -29.50 -13.61
CA ALA A 130 7.41 -29.13 -12.39
C ALA A 130 6.81 -27.89 -11.69
N GLY A 131 5.96 -27.10 -12.37
CA GLY A 131 5.40 -25.86 -11.84
C GLY A 131 6.43 -24.73 -11.82
N ILE A 132 6.50 -23.96 -10.73
CA ILE A 132 7.46 -22.87 -10.61
C ILE A 132 8.84 -23.41 -10.26
N VAL A 133 9.77 -23.32 -11.20
CA VAL A 133 11.12 -23.88 -11.05
C VAL A 133 12.20 -22.85 -10.70
N PHE A 134 11.93 -21.56 -10.90
CA PHE A 134 12.83 -20.47 -10.58
C PHE A 134 12.03 -19.25 -10.15
N GLU A 135 12.54 -18.47 -9.19
CA GLU A 135 12.03 -17.15 -8.84
C GLU A 135 13.21 -16.23 -8.49
N ALA A 136 13.22 -15.04 -9.08
CA ALA A 136 14.17 -13.98 -8.76
C ALA A 136 13.82 -13.29 -7.44
N PRO A 137 14.77 -12.62 -6.78
CA PRO A 137 14.50 -11.85 -5.56
C PRO A 137 13.38 -10.81 -5.75
N ARG A 138 12.74 -10.46 -4.63
CA ARG A 138 11.70 -9.43 -4.58
C ARG A 138 12.26 -8.10 -4.12
N PHE A 139 11.65 -7.01 -4.57
CA PHE A 139 11.93 -5.62 -4.16
C PHE A 139 13.33 -5.12 -4.49
N VAL A 140 14.09 -5.85 -5.29
CA VAL A 140 15.43 -5.48 -5.76
C VAL A 140 15.56 -5.76 -7.26
N GLU A 141 16.36 -4.95 -7.94
CA GLU A 141 16.75 -5.23 -9.32
C GLU A 141 17.64 -6.46 -9.35
N ASP A 142 17.38 -7.37 -10.26
CA ASP A 142 18.15 -8.60 -10.42
C ASP A 142 18.33 -8.96 -11.91
N VAL A 143 19.52 -9.42 -12.25
CA VAL A 143 19.85 -9.91 -13.61
C VAL A 143 20.37 -11.32 -13.49
N ARG A 144 19.61 -12.29 -14.01
CA ARG A 144 19.96 -13.69 -13.99
C ARG A 144 20.01 -14.26 -15.40
N THR A 145 20.95 -15.19 -15.63
CA THR A 145 21.02 -15.98 -16.83
C THR A 145 20.43 -17.35 -16.58
N LEU A 146 19.35 -17.67 -17.29
CA LEU A 146 18.80 -19.02 -17.36
C LEU A 146 19.09 -19.58 -18.73
N ARG A 147 19.46 -20.85 -18.81
CA ARG A 147 19.51 -21.63 -20.03
C ARG A 147 18.18 -22.31 -20.23
N PHE A 148 17.74 -22.37 -21.48
CA PHE A 148 16.55 -23.14 -21.87
C PHE A 148 16.97 -24.27 -22.78
N ASP A 149 16.68 -25.50 -22.40
CA ASP A 149 17.07 -26.71 -23.15
C ASP A 149 15.97 -27.78 -23.01
N ASN A 150 15.45 -28.25 -24.15
CA ASN A 150 14.44 -29.32 -24.20
C ASN A 150 13.22 -29.12 -23.28
N GLY A 151 12.71 -27.90 -23.20
CA GLY A 151 11.54 -27.57 -22.36
C GLY A 151 11.86 -27.25 -20.90
N HIS A 152 13.13 -27.28 -20.50
CA HIS A 152 13.56 -27.05 -19.08
C HIS A 152 14.41 -25.79 -18.93
N PHE A 153 14.21 -25.12 -17.78
CA PHE A 153 15.03 -24.01 -17.35
C PHE A 153 16.17 -24.50 -16.44
N LEU A 154 17.38 -24.13 -16.78
CA LEU A 154 18.60 -24.50 -16.06
C LEU A 154 19.36 -23.24 -15.66
N THR A 155 20.20 -23.36 -14.62
CA THR A 155 21.16 -22.29 -14.28
C THR A 155 22.19 -22.10 -15.36
N ALA A 156 23.04 -21.08 -15.28
CA ALA A 156 24.16 -20.86 -16.18
C ALA A 156 25.10 -22.06 -16.25
N GLU A 157 25.23 -22.82 -15.16
CA GLU A 157 26.05 -24.02 -14.99
C GLU A 157 25.32 -25.30 -15.44
N ARG A 158 24.16 -25.20 -16.06
CA ARG A 158 23.31 -26.32 -16.54
C ARG A 158 22.78 -27.24 -15.42
N GLN A 159 22.57 -26.69 -14.26
CA GLN A 159 21.95 -27.39 -13.13
C GLN A 159 20.47 -26.98 -13.01
N ALA A 160 19.66 -27.83 -12.37
CA ALA A 160 18.31 -27.43 -11.98
C ALA A 160 18.38 -26.23 -11.02
N PRO A 161 17.52 -25.20 -11.18
CA PRO A 161 17.47 -24.09 -10.24
C PRO A 161 17.14 -24.57 -8.81
N ALA A 162 17.52 -23.78 -7.81
CA ALA A 162 17.15 -24.05 -6.42
C ALA A 162 15.62 -24.08 -6.28
N ARG A 163 15.12 -24.95 -5.41
CA ARG A 163 13.68 -25.06 -5.15
C ARG A 163 13.11 -23.71 -4.70
N VAL A 164 12.06 -23.28 -5.37
CA VAL A 164 11.33 -22.07 -5.01
C VAL A 164 10.50 -22.35 -3.75
N PRO A 165 10.59 -21.53 -2.69
CA PRO A 165 9.76 -21.69 -1.50
C PRO A 165 8.27 -21.58 -1.87
N ALA A 166 7.45 -22.48 -1.31
CA ALA A 166 6.01 -22.47 -1.52
C ALA A 166 5.39 -21.19 -0.92
N GLU A 167 5.86 -20.80 0.27
CA GLU A 167 5.41 -19.60 0.97
C GLU A 167 6.23 -18.39 0.57
N GLY A 168 5.54 -17.25 0.44
CA GLY A 168 6.16 -15.95 0.22
C GLY A 168 6.74 -15.34 1.50
N LEU A 169 7.05 -14.06 1.46
CA LEU A 169 7.46 -13.31 2.65
C LEU A 169 6.32 -13.27 3.68
N PRO A 170 6.63 -13.30 4.99
CA PRO A 170 5.65 -12.99 6.03
C PRO A 170 4.97 -11.65 5.75
N THR A 171 3.68 -11.53 6.03
CA THR A 171 2.87 -10.36 5.63
C THR A 171 3.47 -9.03 6.11
N MET A 172 3.94 -8.96 7.36
CA MET A 172 4.53 -7.72 7.90
C MET A 172 5.86 -7.37 7.21
N GLU A 173 6.68 -8.35 6.88
CA GLU A 173 7.90 -8.12 6.11
C GLU A 173 7.59 -7.69 4.68
N PHE A 174 6.57 -8.26 4.06
CA PHE A 174 6.09 -7.81 2.76
C PHE A 174 5.65 -6.34 2.81
N TYR A 175 4.83 -5.94 3.79
CA TYR A 175 4.40 -4.55 3.96
C TYR A 175 5.59 -3.61 4.15
N ARG A 176 6.53 -4.00 5.02
CA ARG A 176 7.73 -3.22 5.26
C ARG A 176 8.51 -2.98 3.96
N GLN A 177 8.87 -4.02 3.23
CA GLN A 177 9.65 -3.89 2.00
C GLN A 177 8.91 -3.12 0.91
N GLN A 178 7.61 -3.35 0.76
CA GLN A 178 6.77 -2.64 -0.20
C GLN A 178 6.75 -1.13 0.08
N ILE A 179 6.56 -0.73 1.32
CA ILE A 179 6.53 0.67 1.73
C ILE A 179 7.90 1.32 1.57
N LEU A 180 8.98 0.64 1.96
CA LEU A 180 10.34 1.17 1.81
C LEU A 180 10.70 1.45 0.34
N LEU A 181 10.44 0.49 -0.56
CA LEU A 181 10.69 0.67 -2.00
C LEU A 181 9.78 1.77 -2.58
N GLY A 182 8.50 1.77 -2.20
CA GLY A 182 7.53 2.77 -2.65
C GLY A 182 7.94 4.17 -2.28
N LEU A 183 8.30 4.42 -1.01
CA LEU A 183 8.75 5.74 -0.56
C LEU A 183 10.05 6.19 -1.25
N LYS A 184 11.04 5.30 -1.31
CA LYS A 184 12.34 5.60 -1.94
C LYS A 184 12.17 6.05 -3.40
N ASP A 185 11.37 5.33 -4.15
CA ASP A 185 11.15 5.63 -5.56
C ASP A 185 10.24 6.85 -5.76
N TYR A 186 9.18 6.99 -4.94
CA TYR A 186 8.32 8.17 -5.00
C TYR A 186 9.12 9.45 -4.74
N ALA A 187 9.89 9.50 -3.65
CA ALA A 187 10.73 10.65 -3.33
C ALA A 187 11.72 10.95 -4.46
N ARG A 188 12.45 9.94 -4.93
CA ARG A 188 13.43 10.09 -6.03
C ARG A 188 12.79 10.62 -7.32
N ARG A 189 11.64 10.07 -7.74
CA ARG A 189 10.95 10.45 -8.98
C ARG A 189 10.35 11.84 -8.90
N CYS A 190 9.85 12.25 -7.73
CA CYS A 190 9.33 13.60 -7.48
C CYS A 190 10.43 14.63 -7.17
N GLY A 191 11.70 14.22 -7.11
CA GLY A 191 12.85 15.12 -6.87
C GLY A 191 13.07 15.48 -5.40
N PHE A 192 12.38 14.81 -4.45
CA PHE A 192 12.61 15.02 -3.02
C PHE A 192 13.80 14.20 -2.52
N LYS A 193 14.65 14.84 -1.74
CA LYS A 193 15.78 14.18 -1.04
C LYS A 193 15.45 13.91 0.42
N GLN A 194 14.62 14.73 1.02
CA GLN A 194 14.30 14.72 2.44
C GLN A 194 12.78 14.71 2.66
N VAL A 195 12.38 14.19 3.81
CA VAL A 195 10.98 14.14 4.22
C VAL A 195 10.80 14.74 5.61
N VAL A 196 9.58 15.20 5.89
CA VAL A 196 9.17 15.68 7.21
C VAL A 196 7.93 14.92 7.68
N VAL A 197 7.87 14.61 8.98
CA VAL A 197 6.77 13.89 9.64
C VAL A 197 6.38 14.64 10.90
N GLY A 198 5.09 14.82 11.15
CA GLY A 198 4.60 15.27 12.46
C GLY A 198 4.73 14.14 13.49
N SER A 199 5.55 14.30 14.52
CA SER A 199 5.74 13.29 15.58
C SER A 199 4.86 13.63 16.77
N SER A 200 3.76 12.89 16.94
CA SER A 200 2.76 13.11 18.01
C SER A 200 3.03 12.29 19.28
N GLY A 201 3.96 11.32 19.23
CA GLY A 201 4.11 10.32 20.28
C GLY A 201 3.08 9.18 20.20
N GLY A 202 2.28 9.13 19.13
CA GLY A 202 1.38 8.02 18.80
C GLY A 202 2.00 7.02 17.84
N ILE A 203 1.45 5.81 17.80
CA ILE A 203 1.97 4.67 17.04
C ILE A 203 2.08 4.94 15.53
N ASP A 204 1.12 5.66 14.94
CA ASP A 204 1.06 5.94 13.50
C ASP A 204 2.22 6.83 13.06
N SER A 205 2.46 7.91 13.79
CA SER A 205 3.59 8.81 13.52
C SER A 205 4.94 8.13 13.78
N ALA A 206 5.00 7.27 14.80
CA ALA A 206 6.21 6.51 15.12
C ALA A 206 6.55 5.50 14.02
N LEU A 207 5.58 4.74 13.54
CA LEU A 207 5.78 3.79 12.44
C LEU A 207 6.14 4.53 11.14
N THR A 208 5.46 5.63 10.82
CA THR A 208 5.78 6.44 9.64
C THR A 208 7.22 6.94 9.66
N LEU A 209 7.67 7.48 10.81
CA LEU A 209 9.04 7.96 10.99
C LEU A 209 10.06 6.81 10.88
N ALA A 210 9.78 5.66 11.51
CA ALA A 210 10.63 4.49 11.48
C ALA A 210 10.81 3.95 10.04
N LEU A 211 9.73 3.83 9.28
CA LEU A 211 9.78 3.39 7.89
C LEU A 211 10.49 4.41 7.00
N ALA A 212 10.24 5.71 7.21
CA ALA A 212 10.94 6.76 6.46
C ALA A 212 12.46 6.74 6.71
N ALA A 213 12.90 6.58 7.97
CA ALA A 213 14.31 6.48 8.33
C ALA A 213 14.98 5.23 7.71
N GLN A 214 14.25 4.09 7.67
CA GLN A 214 14.76 2.89 7.01
C GLN A 214 14.88 3.04 5.48
N ALA A 215 13.94 3.74 4.86
CA ALA A 215 13.92 3.89 3.41
C ALA A 215 14.95 4.89 2.88
N LEU A 216 15.14 6.01 3.56
CA LEU A 216 15.90 7.17 3.06
C LEU A 216 17.20 7.46 3.83
N GLY A 217 17.40 6.82 4.97
CA GLY A 217 18.45 7.17 5.94
C GLY A 217 17.96 8.22 6.93
N PRO A 218 18.35 8.13 8.22
CA PRO A 218 17.89 9.04 9.27
C PRO A 218 18.24 10.50 9.03
N GLU A 219 19.35 10.78 8.35
CA GLU A 219 19.81 12.12 7.98
C GLU A 219 18.87 12.82 6.99
N ASN A 220 18.02 12.07 6.30
CA ASN A 220 17.05 12.57 5.31
C ASN A 220 15.62 12.64 5.87
N VAL A 221 15.45 12.43 7.17
CA VAL A 221 14.15 12.47 7.84
C VAL A 221 14.18 13.49 8.97
N VAL A 222 13.14 14.32 9.05
CA VAL A 222 12.92 15.22 10.17
C VAL A 222 11.56 14.94 10.76
N GLY A 223 11.49 14.76 12.07
CA GLY A 223 10.23 14.69 12.80
C GLY A 223 9.99 16.04 13.51
N VAL A 224 8.81 16.65 13.36
CA VAL A 224 8.47 17.86 14.10
C VAL A 224 7.52 17.52 15.23
N THR A 225 7.91 17.81 16.48
CA THR A 225 7.03 17.65 17.63
C THR A 225 6.27 18.95 17.90
N MET A 226 4.96 18.86 18.02
CA MET A 226 4.08 20.02 18.18
C MET A 226 3.20 19.85 19.43
N PRO A 227 3.80 19.93 20.65
CA PRO A 227 3.05 19.73 21.87
C PRO A 227 1.99 20.83 22.07
N SER A 228 0.79 20.42 22.44
CA SER A 228 -0.29 21.28 22.89
C SER A 228 -0.41 21.18 24.42
N ARG A 229 -1.30 21.99 25.03
CA ARG A 229 -1.61 21.89 26.46
C ARG A 229 -2.23 20.54 26.88
N TYR A 230 -2.65 19.73 25.90
CA TYR A 230 -3.26 18.40 26.11
C TYR A 230 -2.29 17.25 25.86
N SER A 231 -1.10 17.55 25.33
CA SER A 231 -0.06 16.52 25.11
C SER A 231 0.48 16.03 26.45
N SER A 232 0.47 14.72 26.66
CA SER A 232 1.03 14.13 27.87
C SER A 232 2.56 14.22 27.87
N SER A 233 3.16 14.35 29.06
CA SER A 233 4.64 14.27 29.18
C SER A 233 5.19 12.97 28.61
N GLY A 234 4.49 11.85 28.83
CA GLY A 234 4.86 10.56 28.27
C GLY A 234 4.91 10.54 26.75
N SER A 235 4.04 11.28 26.04
CA SER A 235 4.08 11.40 24.58
C SER A 235 5.32 12.17 24.09
N VAL A 236 5.69 13.22 24.82
CA VAL A 236 6.87 14.04 24.48
C VAL A 236 8.14 13.23 24.72
N ASP A 237 8.26 12.54 25.86
CA ASP A 237 9.40 11.69 26.19
C ASP A 237 9.55 10.52 25.22
N ALA A 238 8.44 9.86 24.89
CA ALA A 238 8.41 8.76 23.94
C ALA A 238 8.79 9.19 22.51
N SER A 239 8.36 10.39 22.08
CA SER A 239 8.84 10.98 20.81
C SER A 239 10.33 11.24 20.86
N GLY A 240 10.86 11.79 21.96
CA GLY A 240 12.29 12.02 22.15
C GLY A 240 13.11 10.72 22.03
N ALA A 241 12.68 9.66 22.72
CA ALA A 241 13.29 8.34 22.65
C ALA A 241 13.24 7.76 21.23
N LEU A 242 12.10 7.89 20.52
CA LEU A 242 11.94 7.48 19.14
C LEU A 242 13.00 8.14 18.23
N GLY A 243 13.16 9.47 18.34
CA GLY A 243 14.16 10.21 17.58
C GLY A 243 15.58 9.75 17.86
N GLN A 244 15.93 9.53 19.13
CA GLN A 244 17.24 9.02 19.53
C GLN A 244 17.50 7.60 18.98
N ASN A 245 16.51 6.70 19.10
CA ASN A 245 16.62 5.31 18.64
C ASN A 245 16.85 5.21 17.13
N HIS A 246 16.31 6.14 16.35
CA HIS A 246 16.46 6.21 14.90
C HIS A 246 17.57 7.16 14.43
N GLY A 247 18.14 7.99 15.29
CA GLY A 247 19.08 9.06 14.89
C GLY A 247 18.41 10.19 14.08
N VAL A 248 17.11 10.39 14.27
CA VAL A 248 16.31 11.40 13.56
C VAL A 248 16.19 12.67 14.42
N LYS A 249 16.34 13.83 13.80
CA LYS A 249 16.12 15.12 14.48
C LYS A 249 14.64 15.37 14.71
N LEU A 250 14.28 15.76 15.95
CA LEU A 250 12.92 16.11 16.34
C LEU A 250 12.86 17.53 16.96
N PRO A 251 12.96 18.60 16.17
CA PRO A 251 12.80 19.94 16.69
C PRO A 251 11.38 20.16 17.23
N PRO A 252 11.25 20.75 18.45
CA PRO A 252 9.96 21.11 19.01
C PRO A 252 9.42 22.41 18.39
N HIS A 253 8.13 22.45 18.13
CA HIS A 253 7.40 23.64 17.70
C HIS A 253 6.13 23.82 18.56
N PRO A 254 6.21 24.49 19.71
CA PRO A 254 5.09 24.69 20.61
C PRO A 254 3.93 25.44 19.93
N MET A 255 2.68 24.97 20.13
CA MET A 255 1.53 25.54 19.43
C MET A 255 0.57 26.32 20.32
N ALA A 256 0.81 26.38 21.63
CA ALA A 256 -0.15 26.93 22.58
C ALA A 256 -0.56 28.39 22.25
N GLU A 257 0.39 29.22 21.91
CA GLU A 257 0.13 30.65 21.57
C GLU A 257 -0.59 30.78 20.21
N LEU A 258 -0.26 29.95 19.22
CA LEU A 258 -0.95 29.95 17.93
C LEU A 258 -2.44 29.59 18.11
N VAL A 259 -2.73 28.52 18.85
CA VAL A 259 -4.11 28.11 19.15
C VAL A 259 -4.86 29.19 19.92
N ALA A 260 -4.24 29.80 20.93
CA ALA A 260 -4.85 30.86 21.71
C ALA A 260 -5.14 32.10 20.85
N GLY A 261 -4.19 32.54 20.03
CA GLY A 261 -4.36 33.68 19.13
C GLY A 261 -5.50 33.48 18.11
N TYR A 262 -5.59 32.32 17.49
CA TYR A 262 -6.70 31.99 16.59
C TYR A 262 -8.04 31.95 17.30
N ALA A 263 -8.12 31.33 18.49
CA ALA A 263 -9.36 31.27 19.29
C ALA A 263 -9.83 32.64 19.70
N GLN A 264 -8.92 33.51 20.18
CA GLN A 264 -9.22 34.88 20.55
C GLN A 264 -9.72 35.70 19.36
N GLN A 265 -9.05 35.59 18.20
CA GLN A 265 -9.47 36.31 17.00
C GLN A 265 -10.86 35.85 16.53
N PHE A 266 -11.14 34.55 16.59
CA PHE A 266 -12.45 34.00 16.23
C PHE A 266 -13.56 34.58 17.15
N GLU A 267 -13.34 34.54 18.46
CA GLU A 267 -14.28 35.09 19.44
C GLU A 267 -14.52 36.58 19.24
N GLY A 268 -13.46 37.35 18.99
CA GLY A 268 -13.56 38.81 18.72
C GLY A 268 -14.32 39.09 17.43
N SER A 269 -14.23 38.23 16.41
CA SER A 269 -14.91 38.44 15.14
C SER A 269 -16.35 37.94 15.10
N PHE A 270 -16.66 36.86 15.81
CA PHE A 270 -17.95 36.16 15.74
C PHE A 270 -18.75 36.15 17.01
N GLY A 271 -18.22 36.71 18.14
CA GLY A 271 -18.87 36.83 19.40
C GLY A 271 -19.12 35.53 20.15
N GLN A 272 -18.49 34.43 19.74
CA GLN A 272 -18.63 33.11 20.38
C GLN A 272 -17.26 32.43 20.49
N PRO A 273 -16.93 31.82 21.64
CA PRO A 273 -15.67 31.11 21.81
C PRO A 273 -15.67 29.76 21.04
N LEU A 274 -14.51 29.38 20.53
CA LEU A 274 -14.29 28.05 19.97
C LEU A 274 -14.19 27.01 21.10
N GLN A 275 -15.07 26.00 21.08
CA GLN A 275 -15.09 24.91 22.06
C GLN A 275 -15.38 23.57 21.39
N GLY A 276 -15.01 22.44 22.04
CA GLY A 276 -15.24 21.09 21.54
C GLY A 276 -14.62 20.84 20.15
N LEU A 277 -15.34 20.15 19.30
CA LEU A 277 -14.86 19.72 17.98
C LEU A 277 -14.28 20.86 17.10
N PRO A 278 -14.87 22.06 16.99
CA PRO A 278 -14.24 23.20 16.30
C PRO A 278 -12.84 23.55 16.82
N LEU A 279 -12.61 23.51 18.13
CA LEU A 279 -11.30 23.79 18.73
C LEU A 279 -10.31 22.64 18.50
N GLU A 280 -10.78 21.40 18.56
CA GLU A 280 -9.97 20.22 18.22
C GLU A 280 -9.50 20.28 16.76
N ASN A 281 -10.42 20.54 15.84
CA ASN A 281 -10.11 20.69 14.42
C ASN A 281 -9.17 21.89 14.14
N LEU A 282 -9.28 22.98 14.90
CA LEU A 282 -8.35 24.10 14.78
C LEU A 282 -6.92 23.67 15.13
N GLN A 283 -6.73 22.92 16.22
CA GLN A 283 -5.40 22.42 16.60
C GLN A 283 -4.80 21.51 15.51
N ALA A 284 -5.59 20.59 14.94
CA ALA A 284 -5.16 19.73 13.85
C ALA A 284 -4.74 20.54 12.61
N ARG A 285 -5.51 21.59 12.25
CA ARG A 285 -5.18 22.46 11.10
C ARG A 285 -3.94 23.30 11.34
N ILE A 286 -3.73 23.83 12.54
CA ILE A 286 -2.48 24.54 12.87
C ILE A 286 -1.28 23.61 12.73
N ARG A 287 -1.36 22.35 13.20
CA ARG A 287 -0.31 21.34 12.96
C ARG A 287 -0.06 21.12 11.48
N GLY A 288 -1.12 20.93 10.70
CA GLY A 288 -1.02 20.77 9.27
C GLY A 288 -0.36 21.98 8.58
N THR A 289 -0.71 23.21 8.98
CA THR A 289 -0.11 24.44 8.46
C THR A 289 1.38 24.50 8.77
N VAL A 290 1.78 24.30 10.03
CA VAL A 290 3.20 24.31 10.46
C VAL A 290 4.03 23.31 9.67
N LEU A 291 3.51 22.10 9.46
CA LEU A 291 4.22 21.07 8.68
C LEU A 291 4.34 21.43 7.21
N MET A 292 3.32 22.06 6.62
CA MET A 292 3.36 22.54 5.23
C MET A 292 4.31 23.72 5.07
N GLU A 293 4.35 24.65 6.03
CA GLU A 293 5.33 25.74 6.04
C GLU A 293 6.76 25.20 6.11
N TYR A 294 7.00 24.20 6.98
CA TYR A 294 8.29 23.51 7.03
C TYR A 294 8.64 22.88 5.67
N SER A 295 7.69 22.13 5.11
CA SER A 295 7.84 21.51 3.79
C SER A 295 8.24 22.52 2.73
N ASN A 296 7.56 23.65 2.65
CA ASN A 296 7.82 24.71 1.68
C ASN A 296 9.14 25.44 1.92
N ALA A 297 9.46 25.73 3.18
CA ALA A 297 10.68 26.46 3.55
C ALA A 297 11.95 25.66 3.29
N PHE A 298 11.90 24.35 3.46
CA PHE A 298 13.09 23.48 3.41
C PHE A 298 13.07 22.49 2.23
N GLY A 299 12.01 22.43 1.45
CA GLY A 299 11.89 21.55 0.30
C GLY A 299 11.71 20.07 0.67
N HIS A 300 11.18 19.75 1.85
CA HIS A 300 10.95 18.38 2.31
C HIS A 300 9.56 17.89 1.89
N LEU A 301 9.46 16.62 1.49
CA LEU A 301 8.15 15.98 1.29
C LEU A 301 7.47 15.74 2.65
N LEU A 302 6.30 16.32 2.86
CA LEU A 302 5.49 16.02 4.05
C LEU A 302 4.83 14.65 3.91
N LEU A 303 5.09 13.75 4.87
CA LEU A 303 4.43 12.45 4.99
C LEU A 303 3.26 12.54 5.97
N THR A 304 2.10 12.06 5.53
CA THR A 304 0.94 11.94 6.43
C THR A 304 0.99 10.65 7.23
N THR A 305 0.35 10.64 8.38
CA THR A 305 0.38 9.52 9.33
C THR A 305 -0.97 8.82 9.49
N GLY A 306 -1.99 9.19 8.69
CA GLY A 306 -3.31 8.54 8.73
C GLY A 306 -3.23 7.09 8.24
N ASN A 307 -3.87 6.17 8.96
CA ASN A 307 -3.99 4.76 8.60
C ASN A 307 -5.32 4.46 7.91
N LYS A 308 -5.46 3.24 7.35
CA LYS A 308 -6.65 2.83 6.58
C LYS A 308 -7.93 2.82 7.42
N SER A 309 -7.86 2.44 8.69
CA SER A 309 -9.03 2.41 9.59
C SER A 309 -9.59 3.81 9.80
N GLU A 310 -8.75 4.77 10.15
CA GLU A 310 -9.12 6.18 10.37
C GLU A 310 -9.64 6.83 9.09
N ILE A 311 -8.92 6.67 7.97
CA ILE A 311 -9.30 7.19 6.65
C ILE A 311 -10.64 6.61 6.20
N SER A 312 -10.90 5.32 6.47
CA SER A 312 -12.15 4.65 6.10
C SER A 312 -13.37 5.31 6.70
N VAL A 313 -13.33 5.57 8.00
CA VAL A 313 -14.47 6.12 8.75
C VAL A 313 -14.45 7.65 8.83
N GLY A 314 -13.41 8.28 8.25
CA GLY A 314 -13.25 9.73 8.24
C GLY A 314 -12.86 10.31 9.60
N TYR A 315 -12.21 9.52 10.44
CA TYR A 315 -11.61 9.96 11.70
C TYR A 315 -10.32 10.71 11.43
N CYS A 316 -10.47 11.84 10.77
CA CYS A 316 -9.39 12.74 10.35
C CYS A 316 -9.94 14.14 10.13
N THR A 317 -9.09 15.14 10.22
CA THR A 317 -9.42 16.55 10.02
C THR A 317 -8.90 17.03 8.67
N LEU A 318 -9.82 17.46 7.78
CA LEU A 318 -9.44 18.10 6.51
C LEU A 318 -8.55 19.32 6.76
N TYR A 319 -7.48 19.40 5.95
CA TYR A 319 -6.47 20.47 6.04
C TYR A 319 -5.69 20.48 7.36
N GLY A 320 -5.77 19.39 8.13
CA GLY A 320 -5.03 19.13 9.34
C GLY A 320 -4.11 17.92 9.18
N ASP A 321 -4.46 16.82 9.81
CA ASP A 321 -3.74 15.54 9.72
C ASP A 321 -3.81 14.87 8.34
N THR A 322 -4.71 15.33 7.45
CA THR A 322 -4.75 14.93 6.03
C THR A 322 -3.78 15.72 5.14
N ASN A 323 -3.06 16.72 5.67
CA ASN A 323 -2.07 17.46 4.88
C ASN A 323 -0.84 16.62 4.57
N GLY A 324 -0.32 16.76 3.35
CA GLY A 324 0.93 16.15 2.94
C GLY A 324 0.96 15.70 1.49
N GLY A 325 2.08 15.14 1.07
CA GLY A 325 2.31 14.68 -0.30
C GLY A 325 2.23 13.16 -0.46
N LEU A 326 2.36 12.38 0.63
CA LEU A 326 2.28 10.92 0.58
C LEU A 326 1.93 10.31 1.94
N GLY A 327 1.02 9.34 1.95
CA GLY A 327 0.68 8.52 3.12
C GLY A 327 1.32 7.14 3.05
N LEU A 328 2.28 6.85 3.92
CA LEU A 328 2.99 5.56 3.91
C LEU A 328 2.13 4.41 4.41
N ILE A 329 1.35 4.68 5.45
CA ILE A 329 0.55 3.69 6.19
C ILE A 329 -0.95 3.78 5.88
N GLY A 330 -1.33 4.60 4.89
CA GLY A 330 -2.73 4.85 4.53
C GLY A 330 -3.49 3.62 4.00
N ASP A 331 -2.79 2.55 3.65
CA ASP A 331 -3.40 1.26 3.25
C ASP A 331 -3.21 0.15 4.30
N LEU A 332 -2.73 0.47 5.50
CA LEU A 332 -2.65 -0.43 6.65
C LEU A 332 -3.81 -0.19 7.61
N TYR A 333 -4.48 -1.24 8.05
CA TYR A 333 -5.43 -1.16 9.16
C TYR A 333 -4.70 -0.88 10.48
N LYS A 334 -5.40 -0.32 11.47
CA LYS A 334 -4.79 0.02 12.77
C LYS A 334 -4.15 -1.19 13.45
N THR A 335 -4.80 -2.33 13.39
CA THR A 335 -4.25 -3.58 13.91
C THR A 335 -2.96 -4.00 13.20
N GLU A 336 -2.84 -3.73 11.91
CA GLU A 336 -1.63 -3.97 11.12
C GLU A 336 -0.52 -2.93 11.42
N VAL A 337 -0.88 -1.69 11.73
CA VAL A 337 0.09 -0.67 12.21
C VAL A 337 0.79 -1.15 13.48
N PHE A 338 0.03 -1.69 14.44
CA PHE A 338 0.60 -2.28 15.65
C PHE A 338 1.48 -3.51 15.35
N ALA A 339 1.00 -4.39 14.48
CA ALA A 339 1.74 -5.59 14.11
C ALA A 339 3.05 -5.26 13.38
N LEU A 340 3.01 -4.30 12.45
CA LEU A 340 4.20 -3.86 11.71
C LEU A 340 5.20 -3.12 12.62
N SER A 341 4.72 -2.36 13.61
CA SER A 341 5.58 -1.70 14.59
C SER A 341 6.37 -2.71 15.43
N ARG A 342 5.72 -3.79 15.89
CA ARG A 342 6.41 -4.89 16.58
C ARG A 342 7.41 -5.59 15.66
N HIS A 343 7.01 -5.87 14.42
CA HIS A 343 7.88 -6.49 13.43
C HIS A 343 9.14 -5.65 13.13
N VAL A 344 9.01 -4.32 13.07
CA VAL A 344 10.16 -3.40 12.92
C VAL A 344 11.16 -3.57 14.06
N ASN A 345 10.68 -3.68 15.31
CA ASN A 345 11.54 -3.92 16.48
C ASN A 345 12.18 -5.31 16.44
N GLU A 346 11.41 -6.35 16.10
CA GLU A 346 11.90 -7.72 15.97
C GLU A 346 13.01 -7.84 14.91
N GLN A 347 12.82 -7.25 13.75
CA GLN A 347 13.83 -7.23 12.67
C GLN A 347 15.10 -6.49 13.06
N ALA A 348 14.98 -5.44 13.87
CA ALA A 348 16.13 -4.68 14.37
C ALA A 348 16.84 -5.36 15.55
N GLY A 349 16.22 -6.33 16.22
CA GLY A 349 16.72 -6.94 17.45
C GLY A 349 16.79 -5.96 18.63
N ARG A 350 16.11 -4.82 18.55
CA ARG A 350 16.06 -3.77 19.59
C ARG A 350 14.81 -2.89 19.44
N GLU A 351 14.49 -2.15 20.47
CA GLU A 351 13.40 -1.17 20.45
C GLU A 351 13.73 0.03 19.57
N LEU A 352 13.41 -0.01 18.29
CA LEU A 352 13.42 1.16 17.43
C LEU A 352 12.22 2.06 17.73
N ILE A 353 11.04 1.47 17.84
CA ILE A 353 9.80 2.11 18.29
C ILE A 353 9.66 1.79 19.77
N PRO A 354 9.72 2.77 20.69
CA PRO A 354 9.60 2.52 22.12
C PRO A 354 8.36 1.73 22.49
N GLN A 355 8.50 0.74 23.39
CA GLN A 355 7.39 -0.10 23.84
C GLN A 355 6.26 0.75 24.44
N ALA A 356 6.59 1.84 25.12
CA ALA A 356 5.62 2.79 25.65
C ALA A 356 4.69 3.39 24.58
N ILE A 357 5.15 3.55 23.33
CA ILE A 357 4.32 3.98 22.19
C ILE A 357 3.41 2.84 21.73
N ILE A 358 3.93 1.61 21.70
CA ILE A 358 3.18 0.43 21.25
C ILE A 358 2.06 0.08 22.24
N ASP A 359 2.30 0.26 23.53
CA ASP A 359 1.33 -0.08 24.59
C ASP A 359 0.33 1.05 24.87
N LYS A 360 0.59 2.25 24.35
CA LYS A 360 -0.27 3.40 24.56
C LYS A 360 -1.61 3.22 23.84
N GLU A 361 -2.70 3.50 24.58
CA GLU A 361 -4.05 3.52 23.97
C GLU A 361 -4.15 4.63 22.89
N PRO A 362 -4.71 4.33 21.71
CA PRO A 362 -4.84 5.31 20.64
C PRO A 362 -5.66 6.53 21.04
N SER A 363 -5.14 7.72 20.75
CA SER A 363 -5.77 9.00 21.04
C SER A 363 -5.26 10.10 20.12
N ALA A 364 -6.14 11.01 19.70
CA ALA A 364 -5.77 12.21 18.97
C ALA A 364 -5.14 13.30 19.83
N GLU A 365 -5.23 13.22 21.17
CA GLU A 365 -4.73 14.21 22.16
C GLU A 365 -5.11 15.66 21.84
N LEU A 366 -6.36 15.89 21.41
CA LEU A 366 -6.90 17.20 21.07
C LEU A 366 -7.81 17.76 22.19
N ALA A 367 -8.24 16.89 23.12
CA ALA A 367 -9.06 17.21 24.29
C ALA A 367 -8.56 16.45 25.54
N PRO A 368 -8.93 16.90 26.75
CA PRO A 368 -8.52 16.21 27.98
C PRO A 368 -9.04 14.77 28.05
N GLY A 369 -8.13 13.80 28.27
CA GLY A 369 -8.47 12.39 28.45
C GLY A 369 -9.13 11.72 27.23
N GLN A 370 -9.03 12.29 26.06
CA GLN A 370 -9.62 11.77 24.82
C GLN A 370 -9.02 10.41 24.44
N ARG A 371 -9.88 9.48 24.00
CA ARG A 371 -9.51 8.17 23.46
C ARG A 371 -10.29 7.90 22.18
N ASP A 372 -9.69 7.21 21.23
CA ASP A 372 -10.35 6.89 19.97
C ASP A 372 -11.62 6.05 20.18
N VAL A 373 -11.62 5.17 21.18
CA VAL A 373 -12.78 4.33 21.55
C VAL A 373 -14.00 5.13 22.05
N ASP A 374 -13.83 6.40 22.40
CA ASP A 374 -14.94 7.28 22.76
C ASP A 374 -15.81 7.63 21.52
N SER A 375 -15.23 7.53 20.33
CA SER A 375 -15.87 7.85 19.04
C SER A 375 -15.98 6.67 18.09
N LEU A 376 -15.08 5.70 18.15
CA LEU A 376 -14.96 4.56 17.26
C LEU A 376 -15.20 3.24 18.01
N PRO A 377 -15.64 2.19 17.30
CA PRO A 377 -15.54 0.83 17.85
C PRO A 377 -14.07 0.48 18.14
N PRO A 378 -13.79 -0.48 19.04
CA PRO A 378 -12.44 -1.00 19.22
C PRO A 378 -11.84 -1.44 17.88
N TYR A 379 -10.59 -1.07 17.61
CA TYR A 379 -9.95 -1.31 16.31
C TYR A 379 -9.99 -2.77 15.83
N PRO A 380 -9.80 -3.80 16.69
CA PRO A 380 -9.94 -5.18 16.23
C PRO A 380 -11.33 -5.50 15.64
N VAL A 381 -12.39 -4.87 16.17
CA VAL A 381 -13.76 -5.02 15.65
C VAL A 381 -13.95 -4.18 14.39
N LEU A 382 -13.51 -2.93 14.43
CA LEU A 382 -13.63 -1.99 13.32
C LEU A 382 -12.93 -2.54 12.07
N ASP A 383 -11.70 -3.03 12.19
CA ASP A 383 -10.89 -3.48 11.08
C ASP A 383 -11.50 -4.70 10.37
N GLU A 384 -12.04 -5.68 11.11
CA GLU A 384 -12.70 -6.83 10.50
C GLU A 384 -13.97 -6.42 9.70
N VAL A 385 -14.76 -5.48 10.22
CA VAL A 385 -15.91 -4.93 9.48
C VAL A 385 -15.43 -4.17 8.23
N LEU A 386 -14.38 -3.36 8.34
CA LEU A 386 -13.83 -2.58 7.23
C LEU A 386 -13.22 -3.48 6.13
N LYS A 387 -12.56 -4.58 6.47
CA LYS A 387 -12.04 -5.55 5.49
C LYS A 387 -13.15 -6.03 4.56
N LEU A 388 -14.29 -6.43 5.09
CA LEU A 388 -15.44 -6.85 4.27
C LEU A 388 -16.02 -5.70 3.45
N LEU A 389 -16.20 -4.52 4.03
CA LEU A 389 -16.84 -3.38 3.35
C LEU A 389 -15.97 -2.79 2.23
N ILE A 390 -14.65 -2.85 2.36
CA ILE A 390 -13.72 -2.19 1.44
C ILE A 390 -13.14 -3.18 0.45
N GLU A 391 -12.64 -4.31 0.91
CA GLU A 391 -11.92 -5.28 0.09
C GLU A 391 -12.82 -6.44 -0.36
N GLY A 392 -13.69 -6.94 0.54
CA GLY A 392 -14.65 -7.99 0.20
C GLY A 392 -13.99 -9.21 -0.42
N GLU A 393 -14.50 -9.68 -1.54
CA GLU A 393 -14.00 -10.86 -2.27
C GLU A 393 -12.55 -10.75 -2.79
N ARG A 394 -11.92 -9.57 -2.65
CA ARG A 394 -10.51 -9.37 -3.00
C ARG A 394 -9.54 -9.75 -1.88
N LEU A 395 -10.07 -10.01 -0.69
CA LEU A 395 -9.30 -10.61 0.40
C LEU A 395 -8.80 -12.00 0.01
N SER A 396 -7.72 -12.44 0.61
CA SER A 396 -7.31 -13.84 0.51
C SER A 396 -8.42 -14.75 1.07
N PRO A 397 -8.60 -15.98 0.56
CA PRO A 397 -9.68 -16.86 1.05
C PRO A 397 -9.69 -17.05 2.57
N PRO A 398 -8.54 -17.22 3.27
CA PRO A 398 -8.53 -17.31 4.73
C PRO A 398 -8.98 -16.01 5.42
N GLU A 399 -8.51 -14.84 4.96
CA GLU A 399 -8.92 -13.55 5.51
C GLU A 399 -10.41 -13.28 5.28
N LEU A 400 -10.92 -13.59 4.09
CA LEU A 400 -12.34 -13.43 3.76
C LEU A 400 -13.21 -14.30 4.68
N ALA A 401 -12.85 -15.57 4.82
CA ALA A 401 -13.58 -16.49 5.69
C ALA A 401 -13.58 -16.03 7.15
N ALA A 402 -12.43 -15.57 7.67
CA ALA A 402 -12.31 -15.07 9.03
C ALA A 402 -13.17 -13.80 9.25
N ALA A 403 -13.07 -12.81 8.34
CA ALA A 403 -13.84 -11.58 8.45
C ALA A 403 -15.36 -11.83 8.31
N GLN A 404 -15.77 -12.73 7.41
CA GLN A 404 -17.20 -13.13 7.25
C GLN A 404 -17.72 -13.80 8.52
N ALA A 405 -16.98 -14.76 9.09
CA ALA A 405 -17.37 -15.45 10.32
C ALA A 405 -17.51 -14.45 11.48
N PHE A 406 -16.53 -13.55 11.63
CA PHE A 406 -16.54 -12.52 12.67
C PHE A 406 -17.75 -11.58 12.56
N VAL A 407 -17.99 -11.03 11.36
CA VAL A 407 -19.11 -10.08 11.15
C VAL A 407 -20.45 -10.79 11.25
N THR A 408 -20.57 -12.04 10.79
CA THR A 408 -21.78 -12.83 10.97
C THR A 408 -22.09 -13.04 12.46
N GLN A 409 -21.08 -13.39 13.25
CA GLN A 409 -21.23 -13.54 14.70
C GLN A 409 -21.61 -12.19 15.35
N LEU A 410 -20.98 -11.10 14.97
CA LEU A 410 -21.30 -9.77 15.48
C LEU A 410 -22.76 -9.37 15.19
N GLN A 411 -23.31 -9.78 14.06
CA GLN A 411 -24.68 -9.45 13.65
C GLN A 411 -25.77 -10.36 14.25
N THR A 412 -25.45 -11.25 15.18
CA THR A 412 -26.44 -12.11 15.83
C THR A 412 -27.40 -11.35 16.73
N ASP A 413 -27.00 -10.19 17.26
CA ASP A 413 -27.84 -9.33 18.08
C ASP A 413 -28.07 -7.94 17.45
N ASP A 414 -28.97 -7.15 18.03
CA ASP A 414 -29.32 -5.82 17.53
C ASP A 414 -28.19 -4.81 17.67
N ALA A 415 -27.40 -4.91 18.72
CA ALA A 415 -26.29 -3.99 18.97
C ALA A 415 -25.18 -4.18 17.90
N GLY A 416 -24.84 -5.40 17.60
CA GLY A 416 -23.87 -5.72 16.55
C GLY A 416 -24.37 -5.33 15.15
N ARG A 417 -25.64 -5.57 14.83
CA ARG A 417 -26.25 -5.08 13.58
C ARG A 417 -26.18 -3.55 13.47
N ALA A 418 -26.51 -2.85 14.54
CA ALA A 418 -26.43 -1.39 14.59
C ALA A 418 -25.00 -0.88 14.44
N LEU A 419 -24.01 -1.57 15.04
CA LEU A 419 -22.59 -1.25 14.91
C LEU A 419 -22.12 -1.37 13.47
N VAL A 420 -22.38 -2.50 12.80
CA VAL A 420 -22.02 -2.72 11.39
C VAL A 420 -22.66 -1.67 10.48
N GLN A 421 -23.93 -1.36 10.69
CA GLN A 421 -24.62 -0.31 9.94
C GLN A 421 -24.03 1.08 10.20
N ARG A 422 -23.67 1.40 11.45
CA ARG A 422 -22.96 2.65 11.80
C ARG A 422 -21.63 2.77 11.05
N VAL A 423 -20.80 1.74 11.07
CA VAL A 423 -19.51 1.74 10.35
C VAL A 423 -19.73 1.92 8.85
N ARG A 424 -20.70 1.21 8.25
CA ARG A 424 -21.08 1.35 6.83
C ARG A 424 -21.45 2.80 6.48
N LEU A 425 -22.26 3.45 7.31
CA LEU A 425 -22.64 4.84 7.11
C LEU A 425 -21.45 5.81 7.28
N MET A 426 -20.55 5.55 8.24
CA MET A 426 -19.32 6.34 8.42
C MET A 426 -18.45 6.25 7.16
N VAL A 427 -18.22 5.07 6.63
CA VAL A 427 -17.45 4.87 5.38
C VAL A 427 -18.10 5.63 4.22
N ALA A 428 -19.41 5.49 4.06
CA ALA A 428 -20.13 6.12 2.96
C ALA A 428 -20.12 7.66 3.02
N ARG A 429 -20.39 8.24 4.19
CA ARG A 429 -20.51 9.70 4.38
C ARG A 429 -19.17 10.43 4.30
N ASN A 430 -18.04 9.75 4.47
CA ASN A 430 -16.72 10.35 4.50
C ASN A 430 -15.92 10.21 3.19
N GLU A 431 -16.58 9.87 2.08
CA GLU A 431 -15.92 9.83 0.77
C GLU A 431 -15.30 11.18 0.39
N TYR A 432 -15.95 12.30 0.72
CA TYR A 432 -15.45 13.63 0.42
C TYR A 432 -14.10 13.95 1.10
N LYS A 433 -13.86 13.38 2.31
CA LYS A 433 -12.56 13.51 2.99
C LYS A 433 -11.48 12.72 2.26
N ARG A 434 -11.78 11.48 1.87
CA ARG A 434 -10.85 10.62 1.13
C ARG A 434 -10.43 11.19 -0.21
N ARG A 435 -11.34 11.92 -0.90
CA ARG A 435 -11.04 12.60 -2.17
C ARG A 435 -10.06 13.76 -2.04
N GLN A 436 -9.86 14.26 -0.83
CA GLN A 436 -8.94 15.36 -0.53
C GLN A 436 -7.69 14.89 0.23
N ALA A 437 -7.58 13.58 0.47
CA ALA A 437 -6.40 12.99 1.09
C ALA A 437 -5.26 12.86 0.07
N PRO A 438 -3.99 12.91 0.52
CA PRO A 438 -2.84 12.66 -0.33
C PRO A 438 -2.84 11.23 -0.87
N PRO A 439 -2.07 10.95 -1.94
CA PRO A 439 -1.86 9.59 -2.42
C PRO A 439 -1.26 8.72 -1.32
N ILE A 440 -1.66 7.43 -1.29
CA ILE A 440 -1.18 6.44 -0.33
C ILE A 440 -0.46 5.32 -1.05
N LEU A 441 0.56 4.72 -0.43
CA LEU A 441 1.21 3.52 -0.96
C LEU A 441 0.29 2.31 -0.78
N ARG A 442 0.01 1.63 -1.88
CA ARG A 442 -0.82 0.44 -1.87
C ARG A 442 -0.03 -0.78 -1.39
N VAL A 443 -0.57 -1.49 -0.41
CA VAL A 443 -0.02 -2.75 0.11
C VAL A 443 -1.05 -3.87 0.14
N ARG A 444 -2.34 -3.53 0.13
CA ARG A 444 -3.47 -4.45 0.17
C ARG A 444 -4.19 -4.54 -1.19
N PRO A 445 -5.04 -5.55 -1.41
CA PRO A 445 -5.72 -5.75 -2.70
C PRO A 445 -6.59 -4.58 -3.14
N ARG A 446 -7.10 -3.77 -2.21
CA ARG A 446 -7.89 -2.58 -2.51
C ARG A 446 -7.53 -1.41 -1.59
N ALA A 447 -6.88 -0.40 -2.14
CA ALA A 447 -6.57 0.87 -1.49
C ALA A 447 -7.60 1.95 -1.84
N PHE A 448 -7.68 3.01 -1.03
CA PHE A 448 -8.38 4.22 -1.40
C PHE A 448 -7.63 4.98 -2.50
N GLY A 449 -8.31 5.91 -3.16
CA GLY A 449 -7.78 6.66 -4.30
C GLY A 449 -8.30 6.14 -5.63
N SER A 450 -7.44 6.01 -6.65
CA SER A 450 -7.83 5.62 -8.01
C SER A 450 -8.50 4.25 -8.10
N GLY A 451 -8.17 3.33 -7.22
CA GLY A 451 -8.72 1.96 -7.22
C GLY A 451 -10.13 1.81 -6.60
N ARG A 452 -10.66 2.86 -5.95
CA ARG A 452 -11.99 2.84 -5.33
C ARG A 452 -12.62 4.22 -5.45
N GLN A 453 -13.57 4.34 -6.37
CA GLN A 453 -14.35 5.56 -6.58
C GLN A 453 -15.81 5.31 -6.15
N MET A 454 -16.30 6.15 -5.24
CA MET A 454 -17.69 6.14 -4.77
C MET A 454 -18.32 7.53 -4.98
N PRO A 455 -19.63 7.63 -5.16
CA PRO A 455 -20.30 8.92 -5.21
C PRO A 455 -20.10 9.72 -3.91
N ILE A 456 -19.76 10.99 -4.01
CA ILE A 456 -19.68 11.91 -2.86
C ILE A 456 -21.07 12.38 -2.47
N ALA A 457 -21.83 12.88 -3.45
CA ALA A 457 -23.18 13.39 -3.25
C ALA A 457 -24.20 12.25 -3.40
N ALA A 458 -24.24 11.37 -2.42
CA ALA A 458 -25.19 10.26 -2.37
C ALA A 458 -25.85 10.19 -1.00
N ARG A 459 -27.13 9.85 -0.98
CA ARG A 459 -27.85 9.55 0.26
C ARG A 459 -27.77 8.04 0.52
N TYR A 460 -27.04 7.68 1.56
CA TYR A 460 -26.97 6.31 2.03
C TYR A 460 -28.03 6.09 3.12
N VAL A 461 -28.89 5.13 2.93
CA VAL A 461 -30.01 4.78 3.82
C VAL A 461 -29.67 3.52 4.59
#